data_505ff5310ad41b17088920a2359df9fc
#
_entry.id   505ff5310ad41b17088920a2359df9fc
#
_cell.length_a   1.000
_cell.length_b   1.000
_cell.length_c   1.000
_cell.angle_alpha   90.00
_cell.angle_beta   90.00
_cell.angle_gamma   90.00
#
_symmetry.space_group_name_H-M   'P 1'
#
loop_
_entity.id
_entity.type
_entity.pdbx_description
1 polymer ?
#
loop_
_entity_poly.entity_id
_entity_poly.type
_entity_poly.pdbx_seq_one_letter_code
_entity_poly.pdbx_strand_id
1 'polypeptide(L)'
;MRVKDLPYWLAMAGAVAGLAAAWYLLPVDAWFRAFGAWAGGLGILGPVAFGAIFFLATLLVIPCTPLTIAGAVAFGWWAMPVVLVSATAGSVLAFAAGRTLFRDRVRRIIDWRPALKATSEAVGDGDWRLLILMRLSPFVPFNAQNYALGITDVGLGAFLVSTVVGMLPGTVLCIYLGVIGRAAGQDSPEHWLSLGLGLVATVAAIVLTRRRVRAKLKARGAYAGA
;
A
#
# COMPACT_ATOMS: atom_id res chain seq x y z
N MET A 1 -6.27 -3.15 -29.32
CA MET A 1 -7.11 -3.31 -28.13
C MET A 1 -7.95 -4.54 -28.30
N ARG A 2 -7.77 -5.60 -27.50
CA ARG A 2 -8.59 -6.82 -27.61
C ARG A 2 -9.88 -6.60 -26.84
N VAL A 3 -11.01 -7.02 -27.44
CA VAL A 3 -12.38 -6.88 -26.86
C VAL A 3 -12.49 -7.51 -25.46
N LYS A 4 -11.56 -8.39 -25.07
CA LYS A 4 -11.47 -9.01 -23.74
C LYS A 4 -11.04 -8.04 -22.61
N ASP A 5 -10.46 -6.89 -22.95
CA ASP A 5 -9.97 -5.91 -21.95
C ASP A 5 -11.03 -4.82 -21.64
N LEU A 6 -12.12 -4.79 -22.39
CA LEU A 6 -13.19 -3.78 -22.24
C LEU A 6 -13.86 -3.79 -20.86
N PRO A 7 -14.22 -4.96 -20.24
CA PRO A 7 -14.82 -4.96 -18.92
C PRO A 7 -13.86 -4.46 -17.84
N TYR A 8 -12.56 -4.62 -18.01
CA TYR A 8 -11.54 -4.16 -17.09
C TYR A 8 -11.41 -2.63 -17.08
N TRP A 9 -11.44 -2.01 -18.27
CA TRP A 9 -11.39 -0.55 -18.40
C TRP A 9 -12.68 0.10 -17.91
N LEU A 10 -13.83 -0.52 -18.14
CA LEU A 10 -15.12 -0.04 -17.61
C LEU A 10 -15.17 -0.12 -16.09
N ALA A 11 -14.70 -1.21 -15.49
CA ALA A 11 -14.60 -1.33 -14.02
C ALA A 11 -13.65 -0.30 -13.43
N MET A 12 -12.50 -0.05 -14.08
CA MET A 12 -11.54 0.95 -13.64
C MET A 12 -12.10 2.37 -13.80
N ALA A 13 -12.75 2.68 -14.90
CA ALA A 13 -13.43 3.97 -15.12
C ALA A 13 -14.57 4.18 -14.11
N GLY A 14 -15.36 3.13 -13.82
CA GLY A 14 -16.40 3.17 -12.78
C GLY A 14 -15.83 3.39 -11.38
N ALA A 15 -14.71 2.75 -11.04
CA ALA A 15 -14.04 2.97 -9.76
C ALA A 15 -13.50 4.40 -9.64
N VAL A 16 -12.89 4.94 -10.69
CA VAL A 16 -12.40 6.32 -10.72
C VAL A 16 -13.55 7.32 -10.63
N ALA A 17 -14.64 7.09 -11.38
CA ALA A 17 -15.83 7.92 -11.31
C ALA A 17 -16.52 7.86 -9.93
N GLY A 18 -16.58 6.67 -9.33
CA GLY A 18 -17.09 6.48 -7.97
C GLY A 18 -16.24 7.20 -6.91
N LEU A 19 -14.92 7.16 -7.03
CA LEU A 19 -14.00 7.90 -6.16
C LEU A 19 -14.14 9.41 -6.34
N ALA A 20 -14.27 9.89 -7.58
CA ALA A 20 -14.51 11.30 -7.87
C ALA A 20 -15.86 11.76 -7.31
N ALA A 21 -16.93 10.98 -7.53
CA ALA A 21 -18.25 11.28 -6.96
C ALA A 21 -18.22 11.29 -5.42
N ALA A 22 -17.56 10.32 -4.79
CA ALA A 22 -17.37 10.29 -3.34
C ALA A 22 -16.61 11.53 -2.85
N TRP A 23 -15.60 11.99 -3.57
CA TRP A 23 -14.86 13.21 -3.24
C TRP A 23 -15.74 14.46 -3.28
N TYR A 24 -16.65 14.56 -4.26
CA TYR A 24 -17.57 15.71 -4.38
C TYR A 24 -18.78 15.64 -3.44
N LEU A 25 -19.26 14.42 -3.13
CA LEU A 25 -20.47 14.23 -2.32
C LEU A 25 -20.18 14.18 -0.82
N LEU A 26 -18.98 13.77 -0.42
CA LEU A 26 -18.59 13.68 0.98
C LEU A 26 -17.79 14.94 1.38
N PRO A 27 -17.95 15.43 2.62
CA PRO A 27 -17.22 16.60 3.11
C PRO A 27 -15.76 16.24 3.47
N VAL A 28 -15.05 15.66 2.49
CA VAL A 28 -13.70 15.12 2.67
C VAL A 28 -12.72 16.18 3.16
N ASP A 29 -12.83 17.40 2.61
CA ASP A 29 -12.01 18.53 3.04
C ASP A 29 -12.27 18.94 4.49
N ALA A 30 -13.53 18.87 4.93
CA ALA A 30 -13.87 19.15 6.34
C ALA A 30 -13.26 18.11 7.27
N TRP A 31 -13.27 16.83 6.87
CA TRP A 31 -12.66 15.75 7.65
C TRP A 31 -11.14 15.90 7.73
N PHE A 32 -10.46 16.24 6.61
CA PHE A 32 -9.03 16.48 6.62
C PHE A 32 -8.65 17.70 7.48
N ARG A 33 -9.42 18.79 7.41
CA ARG A 33 -9.20 19.96 8.27
C ARG A 33 -9.42 19.64 9.74
N ALA A 34 -10.51 18.94 10.08
CA ALA A 34 -10.81 18.53 11.45
C ALA A 34 -9.71 17.62 12.01
N PHE A 35 -9.26 16.65 11.20
CA PHE A 35 -8.15 15.77 11.58
C PHE A 35 -6.85 16.55 11.76
N GLY A 36 -6.53 17.48 10.86
CA GLY A 36 -5.35 18.34 10.95
C GLY A 36 -5.37 19.24 12.19
N ALA A 37 -6.52 19.83 12.51
CA ALA A 37 -6.71 20.66 13.70
C ALA A 37 -6.56 19.82 14.99
N TRP A 38 -7.19 18.65 15.06
CA TRP A 38 -7.07 17.71 16.17
C TRP A 38 -5.61 17.27 16.37
N ALA A 39 -4.96 16.84 15.31
CA ALA A 39 -3.57 16.39 15.34
C ALA A 39 -2.59 17.52 15.71
N GLY A 40 -2.83 18.74 15.20
CA GLY A 40 -2.04 19.93 15.54
C GLY A 40 -2.20 20.35 17.00
N GLY A 41 -3.40 20.21 17.57
CA GLY A 41 -3.69 20.50 18.97
C GLY A 41 -2.96 19.57 19.97
N LEU A 42 -2.57 18.37 19.52
CA LEU A 42 -1.81 17.40 20.33
C LEU A 42 -0.30 17.67 20.37
N GLY A 43 0.21 18.63 19.59
CA GLY A 43 1.64 18.91 19.48
C GLY A 43 2.45 17.65 19.12
N ILE A 44 3.48 17.35 19.92
CA ILE A 44 4.36 16.18 19.68
C ILE A 44 3.63 14.83 19.81
N LEU A 45 2.53 14.78 20.54
CA LEU A 45 1.70 13.58 20.70
C LEU A 45 0.86 13.29 19.46
N GLY A 46 0.64 14.27 18.58
CA GLY A 46 -0.13 14.11 17.35
C GLY A 46 0.41 13.00 16.42
N PRO A 47 1.69 13.03 16.03
CA PRO A 47 2.29 11.95 15.25
C PRO A 47 2.24 10.58 15.95
N VAL A 48 2.37 10.52 17.28
CA VAL A 48 2.30 9.27 18.06
C VAL A 48 0.89 8.69 18.03
N ALA A 49 -0.12 9.52 18.29
CA ALA A 49 -1.52 9.12 18.23
C ALA A 49 -1.91 8.66 16.82
N PHE A 50 -1.47 9.39 15.79
CA PHE A 50 -1.66 9.02 14.40
C PHE A 50 -0.99 7.66 14.09
N GLY A 51 0.24 7.46 14.56
CA GLY A 51 0.96 6.20 14.40
C GLY A 51 0.23 5.01 15.04
N ALA A 52 -0.33 5.21 16.23
CA ALA A 52 -1.14 4.19 16.90
C ALA A 52 -2.43 3.85 16.12
N ILE A 53 -3.13 4.87 15.61
CA ILE A 53 -4.30 4.68 14.75
C ILE A 53 -3.92 3.92 13.47
N PHE A 54 -2.81 4.30 12.84
CA PHE A 54 -2.32 3.66 11.62
C PHE A 54 -1.93 2.19 11.86
N PHE A 55 -1.25 1.92 12.97
CA PHE A 55 -0.93 0.56 13.40
C PHE A 55 -2.18 -0.30 13.57
N LEU A 56 -3.20 0.19 14.28
CA LEU A 56 -4.47 -0.50 14.46
C LEU A 56 -5.21 -0.69 13.13
N ALA A 57 -5.23 0.32 12.26
CA ALA A 57 -5.83 0.22 10.93
C ALA A 57 -5.17 -0.88 10.09
N THR A 58 -3.84 -1.03 10.19
CA THR A 58 -3.11 -2.11 9.51
C THR A 58 -3.54 -3.49 10.01
N LEU A 59 -3.75 -3.65 11.32
CA LEU A 59 -4.22 -4.91 11.92
C LEU A 59 -5.68 -5.22 11.58
N LEU A 60 -6.54 -4.22 11.61
CA LEU A 60 -7.98 -4.37 11.35
C LEU A 60 -8.31 -4.46 9.85
N VAL A 61 -7.31 -4.52 8.98
CA VAL A 61 -7.46 -4.59 7.51
C VAL A 61 -8.22 -3.39 6.94
N ILE A 62 -8.15 -2.23 7.62
CA ILE A 62 -8.74 -0.98 7.15
C ILE A 62 -7.86 -0.41 6.03
N PRO A 63 -8.45 0.13 4.93
CA PRO A 63 -7.67 0.76 3.86
C PRO A 63 -6.79 1.91 4.39
N CYS A 64 -5.47 1.77 4.29
CA CYS A 64 -4.52 2.74 4.83
C CYS A 64 -4.25 3.93 3.90
N THR A 65 -4.66 3.87 2.63
CA THR A 65 -4.41 4.95 1.66
C THR A 65 -5.04 6.29 2.08
N PRO A 66 -6.33 6.37 2.45
CA PRO A 66 -6.92 7.61 2.93
C PRO A 66 -6.23 8.13 4.20
N LEU A 67 -5.86 7.21 5.09
CA LEU A 67 -5.18 7.56 6.34
C LEU A 67 -3.78 8.13 6.08
N THR A 68 -3.04 7.57 5.11
CA THR A 68 -1.73 8.08 4.69
C THR A 68 -1.84 9.51 4.15
N ILE A 69 -2.84 9.76 3.30
CA ILE A 69 -3.10 11.10 2.75
C ILE A 69 -3.47 12.08 3.88
N ALA A 70 -4.35 11.68 4.80
CA ALA A 70 -4.76 12.50 5.95
C ALA A 70 -3.56 12.85 6.84
N GLY A 71 -2.69 11.88 7.12
CA GLY A 71 -1.46 12.11 7.86
C GLY A 71 -0.52 13.10 7.16
N ALA A 72 -0.42 13.01 5.84
CA ALA A 72 0.39 13.94 5.05
C ALA A 72 -0.18 15.36 5.02
N VAL A 73 -1.51 15.50 4.98
CA VAL A 73 -2.18 16.80 5.13
C VAL A 73 -1.89 17.41 6.50
N ALA A 74 -1.93 16.61 7.58
CA ALA A 74 -1.71 17.07 8.94
C ALA A 74 -0.23 17.38 9.23
N PHE A 75 0.67 16.45 8.90
CA PHE A 75 2.08 16.48 9.33
C PHE A 75 3.08 16.74 8.19
N GLY A 76 2.60 16.88 6.94
CA GLY A 76 3.47 17.02 5.78
C GLY A 76 4.37 15.80 5.59
N TRP A 77 5.63 16.01 5.26
CA TRP A 77 6.63 14.94 5.05
C TRP A 77 6.96 14.14 6.32
N TRP A 78 6.70 14.70 7.51
CA TRP A 78 6.87 13.97 8.77
C TRP A 78 5.90 12.78 8.93
N ALA A 79 4.81 12.74 8.17
CA ALA A 79 3.95 11.57 8.12
C ALA A 79 4.68 10.32 7.60
N MET A 80 5.71 10.49 6.75
CA MET A 80 6.40 9.37 6.12
C MET A 80 7.07 8.41 7.12
N PRO A 81 7.98 8.85 8.02
CA PRO A 81 8.56 7.95 9.01
C PRO A 81 7.51 7.35 9.94
N VAL A 82 6.48 8.10 10.33
CA VAL A 82 5.41 7.59 11.20
C VAL A 82 4.64 6.47 10.50
N VAL A 83 4.23 6.67 9.25
CA VAL A 83 3.53 5.65 8.45
C VAL A 83 4.41 4.42 8.25
N LEU A 84 5.68 4.58 7.88
CA LEU A 84 6.59 3.46 7.65
C LEU A 84 6.77 2.61 8.91
N VAL A 85 7.02 3.24 10.05
CA VAL A 85 7.21 2.54 11.32
C VAL A 85 5.92 1.84 11.75
N SER A 86 4.79 2.55 11.76
CA SER A 86 3.50 2.02 12.22
C SER A 86 2.98 0.92 11.32
N ALA A 87 3.06 1.10 9.98
CA ALA A 87 2.66 0.08 9.02
C ALA A 87 3.55 -1.17 9.11
N THR A 88 4.86 -0.99 9.29
CA THR A 88 5.79 -2.14 9.43
C THR A 88 5.50 -2.90 10.72
N ALA A 89 5.34 -2.20 11.85
CA ALA A 89 5.01 -2.82 13.13
C ALA A 89 3.67 -3.57 13.08
N GLY A 90 2.62 -2.94 12.52
CA GLY A 90 1.32 -3.57 12.33
C GLY A 90 1.39 -4.78 11.38
N SER A 91 2.17 -4.67 10.31
CA SER A 91 2.40 -5.77 9.36
C SER A 91 3.10 -6.96 10.01
N VAL A 92 4.10 -6.72 10.87
CA VAL A 92 4.80 -7.78 11.61
C VAL A 92 3.85 -8.51 12.55
N LEU A 93 3.01 -7.78 13.26
CA LEU A 93 2.04 -8.39 14.17
C LEU A 93 0.96 -9.15 13.40
N ALA A 94 0.45 -8.62 12.28
CA ALA A 94 -0.48 -9.31 11.38
C ALA A 94 0.13 -10.59 10.79
N PHE A 95 1.39 -10.53 10.38
CA PHE A 95 2.16 -11.68 9.90
C PHE A 95 2.32 -12.74 11.00
N ALA A 96 2.69 -12.34 12.21
CA ALA A 96 2.81 -13.24 13.36
C ALA A 96 1.46 -13.87 13.72
N ALA A 97 0.38 -13.10 13.72
CA ALA A 97 -0.97 -13.60 13.93
C ALA A 97 -1.40 -14.61 12.84
N GLY A 98 -1.08 -14.32 11.57
CA GLY A 98 -1.27 -15.26 10.47
C GLY A 98 -0.55 -16.58 10.72
N ARG A 99 0.71 -16.50 11.18
CA ARG A 99 1.58 -17.67 11.44
C ARG A 99 1.14 -18.50 12.63
N THR A 100 0.65 -17.87 13.69
CA THR A 100 0.33 -18.58 14.95
C THR A 100 -1.15 -18.98 15.04
N LEU A 101 -2.07 -18.08 14.64
CA LEU A 101 -3.50 -18.29 14.87
C LEU A 101 -4.23 -18.97 13.71
N PHE A 102 -3.77 -18.74 12.46
CA PHE A 102 -4.52 -19.15 11.28
C PHE A 102 -3.83 -20.24 10.47
N ARG A 103 -2.54 -20.51 10.70
CA ARG A 103 -1.73 -21.40 9.87
C ARG A 103 -2.34 -22.79 9.71
N ASP A 104 -2.71 -23.45 10.79
CA ASP A 104 -3.20 -24.83 10.74
C ASP A 104 -4.57 -24.97 10.08
N ARG A 105 -5.41 -23.93 10.23
CA ARG A 105 -6.75 -23.92 9.61
C ARG A 105 -6.65 -23.70 8.10
N VAL A 106 -5.83 -22.75 7.68
CA VAL A 106 -5.69 -22.38 6.27
C VAL A 106 -4.83 -23.39 5.52
N ARG A 107 -3.80 -23.95 6.15
CA ARG A 107 -2.96 -25.00 5.55
C ARG A 107 -3.82 -26.21 5.14
N ARG A 108 -4.78 -26.63 5.95
CA ARG A 108 -5.74 -27.67 5.58
C ARG A 108 -6.53 -27.33 4.31
N ILE A 109 -6.92 -26.08 4.12
CA ILE A 109 -7.65 -25.61 2.93
C ILE A 109 -6.73 -25.55 1.70
N ILE A 110 -5.48 -25.11 1.88
CA ILE A 110 -4.46 -25.03 0.82
C ILE A 110 -4.10 -26.43 0.31
N ASP A 111 -3.91 -27.39 1.21
CA ASP A 111 -3.53 -28.76 0.86
C ASP A 111 -4.61 -29.47 0.00
N TRP A 112 -5.86 -29.03 0.10
CA TRP A 112 -6.98 -29.55 -0.71
C TRP A 112 -7.05 -28.95 -2.12
N ARG A 113 -6.26 -27.90 -2.42
CA ARG A 113 -6.28 -27.19 -3.72
C ARG A 113 -4.86 -27.11 -4.29
N PRO A 114 -4.50 -27.97 -5.26
CA PRO A 114 -3.15 -28.05 -5.82
C PRO A 114 -2.61 -26.71 -6.33
N ALA A 115 -3.46 -25.88 -6.94
CA ALA A 115 -3.08 -24.55 -7.43
C ALA A 115 -2.68 -23.59 -6.29
N LEU A 116 -3.40 -23.62 -5.14
CA LEU A 116 -3.06 -22.81 -3.97
C LEU A 116 -1.78 -23.30 -3.30
N LYS A 117 -1.58 -24.63 -3.28
CA LYS A 117 -0.36 -25.25 -2.76
C LYS A 117 0.86 -24.83 -3.57
N ALA A 118 0.82 -24.94 -4.90
CA ALA A 118 1.91 -24.51 -5.78
C ALA A 118 2.23 -23.01 -5.61
N THR A 119 1.20 -22.17 -5.46
CA THR A 119 1.40 -20.72 -5.21
C THR A 119 2.02 -20.46 -3.85
N SER A 120 1.59 -21.21 -2.81
CA SER A 120 2.13 -21.09 -1.46
C SER A 120 3.59 -21.53 -1.39
N GLU A 121 3.95 -22.61 -2.10
CA GLU A 121 5.32 -23.11 -2.20
C GLU A 121 6.22 -22.11 -2.94
N ALA A 122 5.78 -21.61 -4.10
CA ALA A 122 6.53 -20.61 -4.87
C ALA A 122 6.78 -19.31 -4.09
N VAL A 123 5.86 -18.92 -3.22
CA VAL A 123 6.03 -17.77 -2.32
C VAL A 123 6.88 -18.15 -1.10
N GLY A 124 6.76 -19.41 -0.64
CA GLY A 124 7.49 -19.96 0.52
C GLY A 124 9.01 -20.03 0.33
N ASP A 125 9.49 -20.18 -0.92
CA ASP A 125 10.92 -20.14 -1.27
C ASP A 125 11.62 -18.82 -0.93
N GLY A 126 10.85 -17.82 -0.44
CA GLY A 126 11.38 -16.62 0.18
C GLY A 126 12.07 -15.65 -0.78
N ASP A 127 11.83 -15.74 -2.09
CA ASP A 127 12.34 -14.71 -3.01
C ASP A 127 11.68 -13.37 -2.70
N TRP A 128 12.38 -12.55 -1.91
CA TRP A 128 11.94 -11.21 -1.51
C TRP A 128 11.53 -10.33 -2.71
N ARG A 129 12.02 -10.65 -3.91
CA ARG A 129 11.66 -9.93 -5.15
C ARG A 129 10.23 -10.25 -5.59
N LEU A 130 9.82 -11.52 -5.47
CA LEU A 130 8.45 -11.93 -5.72
C LEU A 130 7.51 -11.27 -4.71
N LEU A 131 7.92 -11.23 -3.44
CA LEU A 131 7.15 -10.56 -2.39
C LEU A 131 7.00 -9.06 -2.66
N ILE A 132 8.03 -8.36 -3.14
CA ILE A 132 7.92 -6.96 -3.57
C ILE A 132 6.91 -6.81 -4.72
N LEU A 133 6.92 -7.69 -5.71
CA LEU A 133 5.94 -7.65 -6.79
C LEU A 133 4.51 -7.83 -6.29
N MET A 134 4.31 -8.73 -5.34
CA MET A 134 3.01 -8.90 -4.68
C MET A 134 2.57 -7.62 -3.97
N ARG A 135 3.50 -6.93 -3.26
CA ARG A 135 3.23 -5.66 -2.59
C ARG A 135 2.88 -4.53 -3.56
N LEU A 136 3.49 -4.53 -4.73
CA LEU A 136 3.21 -3.57 -5.80
C LEU A 136 1.96 -3.92 -6.61
N SER A 137 1.36 -5.09 -6.38
CA SER A 137 0.16 -5.53 -7.07
C SER A 137 -1.08 -4.96 -6.39
N PRO A 138 -2.01 -4.33 -7.12
CA PRO A 138 -3.24 -3.79 -6.55
C PRO A 138 -4.33 -4.85 -6.28
N PHE A 139 -4.09 -6.12 -6.68
CA PHE A 139 -5.12 -7.16 -6.62
C PHE A 139 -5.46 -7.63 -5.22
N VAL A 140 -4.50 -7.58 -4.30
CA VAL A 140 -4.72 -8.00 -2.91
C VAL A 140 -4.44 -6.82 -1.99
N PRO A 141 -5.36 -6.44 -1.11
CA PRO A 141 -5.13 -5.35 -0.15
C PRO A 141 -3.87 -5.61 0.69
N PHE A 142 -3.05 -4.57 0.86
CA PHE A 142 -1.78 -4.63 1.60
C PHE A 142 -1.92 -5.33 2.96
N ASN A 143 -2.95 -4.96 3.72
CA ASN A 143 -3.17 -5.48 5.07
C ASN A 143 -3.52 -6.98 5.05
N ALA A 144 -4.33 -7.44 4.07
CA ALA A 144 -4.66 -8.85 3.91
C ALA A 144 -3.43 -9.69 3.52
N GLN A 145 -2.51 -9.13 2.71
CA GLN A 145 -1.25 -9.79 2.36
C GLN A 145 -0.39 -10.10 3.58
N ASN A 146 -0.43 -9.28 4.63
CA ASN A 146 0.37 -9.49 5.84
C ASN A 146 -0.02 -10.80 6.53
N TYR A 147 -1.32 -11.03 6.71
CA TYR A 147 -1.83 -12.29 7.27
C TYR A 147 -1.56 -13.48 6.34
N ALA A 148 -1.81 -13.30 5.04
CA ALA A 148 -1.61 -14.35 4.05
C ALA A 148 -0.15 -14.82 3.99
N LEU A 149 0.82 -13.89 4.00
CA LEU A 149 2.24 -14.23 4.02
C LEU A 149 2.66 -14.89 5.35
N GLY A 150 2.02 -14.56 6.46
CA GLY A 150 2.23 -15.23 7.75
C GLY A 150 1.91 -16.72 7.72
N ILE A 151 0.94 -17.14 6.90
CA ILE A 151 0.53 -18.54 6.77
C ILE A 151 1.54 -19.36 5.93
N THR A 152 2.29 -18.68 5.05
CA THR A 152 3.32 -19.31 4.21
C THR A 152 4.63 -19.54 4.97
N ASP A 153 5.59 -20.23 4.36
CA ASP A 153 6.91 -20.50 4.94
C ASP A 153 7.90 -19.35 4.75
N VAL A 154 7.44 -18.16 4.33
CA VAL A 154 8.26 -16.96 4.16
C VAL A 154 8.96 -16.57 5.45
N GLY A 155 10.28 -16.36 5.39
CA GLY A 155 11.08 -15.88 6.53
C GLY A 155 10.73 -14.42 6.89
N LEU A 156 10.81 -14.10 8.19
CA LEU A 156 10.53 -12.74 8.68
C LEU A 156 11.42 -11.67 8.02
N GLY A 157 12.69 -11.99 7.73
CA GLY A 157 13.61 -11.07 7.06
C GLY A 157 13.18 -10.70 5.65
N ALA A 158 12.80 -11.70 4.82
CA ALA A 158 12.27 -11.47 3.48
C ALA A 158 10.95 -10.70 3.51
N PHE A 159 10.08 -11.02 4.49
CA PHE A 159 8.84 -10.30 4.73
C PHE A 159 9.09 -8.81 5.06
N LEU A 160 10.00 -8.51 6.00
CA LEU A 160 10.34 -7.13 6.39
C LEU A 160 10.90 -6.32 5.22
N VAL A 161 11.92 -6.86 4.54
CA VAL A 161 12.53 -6.18 3.39
C VAL A 161 11.49 -5.91 2.30
N SER A 162 10.69 -6.91 1.95
CA SER A 162 9.65 -6.75 0.93
C SER A 162 8.55 -5.78 1.36
N THR A 163 8.22 -5.73 2.66
CA THR A 163 7.22 -4.80 3.20
C THR A 163 7.73 -3.37 3.09
N VAL A 164 8.89 -3.07 3.65
CA VAL A 164 9.45 -1.70 3.65
C VAL A 164 9.71 -1.23 2.22
N VAL A 165 10.41 -2.03 1.41
CA VAL A 165 10.73 -1.64 0.03
C VAL A 165 9.49 -1.58 -0.86
N GLY A 166 8.58 -2.53 -0.71
CA GLY A 166 7.37 -2.62 -1.54
C GLY A 166 6.34 -1.53 -1.27
N MET A 167 6.23 -1.07 -0.02
CA MET A 167 5.29 0.00 0.33
C MET A 167 5.81 1.41 0.03
N LEU A 168 7.14 1.61 -0.01
CA LEU A 168 7.76 2.93 -0.21
C LEU A 168 7.18 3.71 -1.40
N PRO A 169 7.12 3.18 -2.63
CA PRO A 169 6.65 3.95 -3.78
C PRO A 169 5.20 4.42 -3.62
N GLY A 170 4.33 3.55 -3.09
CA GLY A 170 2.93 3.89 -2.83
C GLY A 170 2.78 4.91 -1.70
N THR A 171 3.54 4.75 -0.63
CA THR A 171 3.54 5.68 0.52
C THR A 171 4.03 7.07 0.09
N VAL A 172 5.14 7.15 -0.65
CA VAL A 172 5.65 8.42 -1.18
C VAL A 172 4.59 9.12 -2.04
N LEU A 173 3.92 8.38 -2.93
CA LEU A 173 2.86 8.94 -3.76
C LEU A 173 1.69 9.47 -2.90
N CYS A 174 1.21 8.72 -1.92
CA CYS A 174 0.10 9.15 -1.06
C CYS A 174 0.47 10.37 -0.22
N ILE A 175 1.69 10.40 0.34
CA ILE A 175 2.18 11.54 1.12
C ILE A 175 2.32 12.76 0.22
N TYR A 176 2.85 12.59 -0.97
CA TYR A 176 2.96 13.65 -1.94
C TYR A 176 1.59 14.25 -2.27
N LEU A 177 0.57 13.41 -2.54
CA LEU A 177 -0.80 13.85 -2.77
C LEU A 177 -1.39 14.61 -1.57
N GLY A 178 -1.10 14.17 -0.34
CA GLY A 178 -1.56 14.85 0.87
C GLY A 178 -0.89 16.20 1.08
N VAL A 179 0.42 16.30 0.82
CA VAL A 179 1.17 17.58 0.89
C VAL A 179 0.67 18.58 -0.14
N ILE A 180 0.37 18.10 -1.37
CA ILE A 180 -0.29 18.91 -2.41
C ILE A 180 -1.65 19.42 -1.93
N GLY A 181 -2.49 18.54 -1.42
CA GLY A 181 -3.82 18.89 -0.95
C GLY A 181 -3.78 19.96 0.14
N ARG A 182 -2.76 19.92 1.02
CA ARG A 182 -2.52 20.97 2.01
C ARG A 182 -2.13 22.31 1.38
N ALA A 183 -1.36 22.27 0.31
CA ALA A 183 -0.81 23.44 -0.37
C ALA A 183 -1.76 24.03 -1.42
N ALA A 184 -2.85 23.37 -1.76
CA ALA A 184 -3.81 23.79 -2.79
C ALA A 184 -4.52 25.13 -2.50
N GLY A 185 -4.26 25.76 -1.35
CA GLY A 185 -4.67 27.14 -1.05
C GLY A 185 -3.59 28.20 -1.37
N GLN A 186 -2.46 27.82 -1.95
CA GLN A 186 -1.39 28.75 -2.31
C GLN A 186 -1.25 28.82 -3.84
N ASP A 187 -1.89 29.82 -4.43
CA ASP A 187 -1.98 30.03 -5.88
C ASP A 187 -0.66 30.55 -6.50
N SER A 188 0.42 29.77 -6.47
CA SER A 188 1.61 30.09 -7.25
C SER A 188 1.82 29.07 -8.39
N PRO A 189 2.01 29.52 -9.64
CA PRO A 189 2.25 28.63 -10.80
C PRO A 189 3.48 27.72 -10.62
N GLU A 190 4.51 28.21 -9.94
CA GLU A 190 5.72 27.45 -9.64
C GLU A 190 5.46 26.25 -8.73
N HIS A 191 4.50 26.40 -7.81
CA HIS A 191 4.07 25.34 -6.92
C HIS A 191 3.42 24.20 -7.69
N TRP A 192 2.48 24.49 -8.59
CA TRP A 192 1.82 23.49 -9.45
C TRP A 192 2.80 22.79 -10.38
N LEU A 193 3.80 23.50 -10.91
CA LEU A 193 4.84 22.90 -11.75
C LEU A 193 5.70 21.89 -10.97
N SER A 194 6.16 22.27 -9.77
CA SER A 194 6.95 21.39 -8.90
C SER A 194 6.17 20.14 -8.47
N LEU A 195 4.87 20.29 -8.22
CA LEU A 195 3.94 19.24 -7.88
C LEU A 195 3.73 18.27 -9.06
N GLY A 196 3.56 18.80 -10.25
CA GLY A 196 3.43 17.99 -11.47
C GLY A 196 4.69 17.16 -11.74
N LEU A 197 5.86 17.77 -11.64
CA LEU A 197 7.15 17.09 -11.82
C LEU A 197 7.36 15.96 -10.79
N GLY A 198 7.05 16.20 -9.52
CA GLY A 198 7.18 15.19 -8.48
C GLY A 198 6.21 14.02 -8.68
N LEU A 199 4.97 14.28 -9.12
CA LEU A 199 4.02 13.22 -9.47
C LEU A 199 4.55 12.36 -10.62
N VAL A 200 5.02 12.99 -11.69
CA VAL A 200 5.61 12.30 -12.84
C VAL A 200 6.83 11.47 -12.42
N ALA A 201 7.73 12.04 -11.61
CA ALA A 201 8.89 11.32 -11.10
C ALA A 201 8.52 10.11 -10.26
N THR A 202 7.51 10.23 -9.38
CA THR A 202 7.03 9.13 -8.53
C THR A 202 6.39 8.02 -9.37
N VAL A 203 5.52 8.37 -10.32
CA VAL A 203 4.89 7.39 -11.23
C VAL A 203 5.96 6.71 -12.09
N ALA A 204 6.93 7.47 -12.62
CA ALA A 204 8.04 6.92 -13.37
C ALA A 204 8.87 5.94 -12.53
N ALA A 205 9.17 6.27 -11.27
CA ALA A 205 9.89 5.39 -10.35
C ALA A 205 9.13 4.08 -10.11
N ILE A 206 7.81 4.13 -9.90
CA ILE A 206 6.95 2.94 -9.74
C ILE A 206 6.98 2.08 -11.00
N VAL A 207 6.80 2.69 -12.18
CA VAL A 207 6.78 1.97 -13.46
C VAL A 207 8.13 1.34 -13.76
N LEU A 208 9.23 2.08 -13.55
CA LEU A 208 10.59 1.58 -13.78
C LEU A 208 10.94 0.44 -12.82
N THR A 209 10.59 0.55 -11.54
CA THR A 209 10.79 -0.51 -10.56
C THR A 209 10.02 -1.77 -10.97
N ARG A 210 8.74 -1.64 -11.31
CA ARG A 210 7.93 -2.75 -11.82
C ARG A 210 8.52 -3.40 -13.06
N ARG A 211 8.97 -2.59 -14.04
CA ARG A 211 9.60 -3.09 -15.29
C ARG A 211 10.89 -3.84 -14.99
N ARG A 212 11.78 -3.30 -14.16
CA ARG A 212 13.05 -3.93 -13.79
C ARG A 212 12.85 -5.24 -13.04
N VAL A 213 11.91 -5.28 -12.08
CA VAL A 213 11.64 -6.50 -11.33
C VAL A 213 11.00 -7.56 -12.22
N ARG A 214 10.02 -7.20 -13.07
CA ARG A 214 9.44 -8.12 -14.07
C ARG A 214 10.49 -8.66 -15.06
N ALA A 215 11.37 -7.82 -15.56
CA ALA A 215 12.43 -8.24 -16.49
C ALA A 215 13.37 -9.26 -15.85
N LYS A 216 13.78 -9.03 -14.60
CA LYS A 216 14.64 -9.96 -13.84
C LYS A 216 13.95 -11.30 -13.53
N LEU A 217 12.65 -11.30 -13.26
CA LEU A 217 11.89 -12.53 -13.00
C LEU A 217 11.68 -13.32 -14.30
N LYS A 218 11.41 -12.64 -15.43
CA LYS A 218 11.30 -13.27 -16.75
C LYS A 218 12.62 -13.91 -17.18
N ALA A 219 13.77 -13.26 -16.91
CA ALA A 219 15.09 -13.79 -17.19
C ALA A 219 15.47 -15.03 -16.34
N ARG A 220 14.77 -15.28 -15.22
CA ARG A 220 14.99 -16.44 -14.34
C ARG A 220 13.99 -17.58 -14.56
N GLY A 221 13.16 -17.53 -15.60
CA GLY A 221 12.20 -18.59 -15.90
C GLY A 221 11.00 -18.70 -14.95
N ALA A 222 10.86 -17.79 -13.97
CA ALA A 222 9.78 -17.82 -12.99
C ALA A 222 8.38 -17.50 -13.58
N TYR A 223 8.28 -17.25 -14.89
CA TYR A 223 7.06 -16.98 -15.64
C TYR A 223 6.86 -17.94 -16.83
N ALA A 224 7.39 -19.13 -16.78
CA ALA A 224 7.16 -20.14 -17.82
C ALA A 224 5.90 -20.97 -17.52
N GLY A 225 4.75 -20.33 -17.30
CA GLY A 225 3.52 -21.06 -17.02
C GLY A 225 2.34 -20.21 -16.56
N ALA A 226 2.04 -19.11 -17.24
CA ALA A 226 0.76 -18.42 -17.09
C ALA A 226 0.29 -17.89 -18.45
#